data_68dc10fa61242644d83ad0700409c40d
#
_entry.id   68dc10fa61242644d83ad0700409c40d
#
_cell.length_a   1.000
_cell.length_b   1.000
_cell.length_c   1.000
_cell.angle_alpha   90.00
_cell.angle_beta   90.00
_cell.angle_gamma   90.00
#
_symmetry.space_group_name_H-M   'P 1'
#
loop_
_entity.id
_entity.type
_entity.pdbx_description
1 polymer ?
#
loop_
_entity_poly.entity_id
_entity_poly.type
_entity_poly.pdbx_seq_one_letter_code
_entity_poly.pdbx_strand_id
1 'polypeptide(L)'
;MIDTLITALHINHIHEIYVVVGYRKEQFYEWAKQYDGVHLIENPWYDTCNNIASLYVAREHLGNAIIMDGDQIIHTPAILHQEFTHSGYSCAWTDEPTNEWLLTIKDNIVTKCSRTGGAGGWQLFSASRWTKEDGQRLKMHLEQEFMERKNRDIYWDDVALFCHPADYQLGIYPIHFGDIIEIDSLAELCEADPTYKSGEYRA
;
A
#
# COMPACT_ATOMS: atom_id res chain seq x y z
N MET A 1 6.47 -11.39 -6.71
CA MET A 1 5.87 -10.10 -6.30
C MET A 1 6.68 -9.45 -5.19
N ILE A 2 6.62 -9.89 -3.95
CA ILE A 2 7.29 -9.20 -2.82
C ILE A 2 8.80 -8.96 -3.04
N ASP A 3 9.51 -9.85 -3.74
CA ASP A 3 10.93 -9.66 -4.06
C ASP A 3 11.17 -8.42 -4.94
N THR A 4 10.24 -8.09 -5.83
CA THR A 4 10.36 -6.87 -6.66
C THR A 4 10.20 -5.61 -5.83
N LEU A 5 9.29 -5.65 -4.82
CA LEU A 5 9.11 -4.56 -3.86
C LEU A 5 10.39 -4.33 -3.05
N ILE A 6 10.93 -5.39 -2.42
CA ILE A 6 12.15 -5.29 -1.61
C ILE A 6 13.33 -4.80 -2.47
N THR A 7 13.46 -5.34 -3.69
CA THR A 7 14.52 -4.90 -4.61
C THR A 7 14.39 -3.42 -4.97
N ALA A 8 13.17 -2.96 -5.27
CA ALA A 8 12.90 -1.55 -5.61
C ALA A 8 13.18 -0.62 -4.41
N LEU A 9 12.84 -1.03 -3.19
CA LEU A 9 13.17 -0.31 -1.96
C LEU A 9 14.69 -0.22 -1.74
N HIS A 10 15.41 -1.32 -1.89
CA HIS A 10 16.87 -1.35 -1.74
C HIS A 10 17.59 -0.48 -2.79
N ILE A 11 17.12 -0.46 -4.05
CA ILE A 11 17.62 0.45 -5.10
C ILE A 11 17.51 1.92 -4.66
N ASN A 12 16.47 2.26 -3.91
CA ASN A 12 16.26 3.59 -3.35
C ASN A 12 16.92 3.78 -1.96
N HIS A 13 17.81 2.89 -1.55
CA HIS A 13 18.52 2.91 -0.25
C HIS A 13 17.56 2.85 0.97
N ILE A 14 16.38 2.25 0.81
CA ILE A 14 15.46 1.99 1.91
C ILE A 14 15.75 0.58 2.43
N HIS A 15 16.29 0.50 3.65
CA HIS A 15 16.71 -0.76 4.27
C HIS A 15 15.94 -1.08 5.57
N GLU A 16 15.14 -0.16 6.08
CA GLU A 16 14.27 -0.42 7.22
C GLU A 16 12.88 -0.77 6.71
N ILE A 17 12.60 -2.06 6.55
CA ILE A 17 11.41 -2.58 5.87
C ILE A 17 10.65 -3.50 6.81
N TYR A 18 9.38 -3.18 7.04
CA TYR A 18 8.46 -3.97 7.86
C TYR A 18 7.44 -4.66 6.97
N VAL A 19 7.47 -5.99 6.97
CA VAL A 19 6.53 -6.82 6.20
C VAL A 19 5.52 -7.44 7.15
N VAL A 20 4.26 -7.08 6.96
CA VAL A 20 3.16 -7.66 7.75
C VAL A 20 2.75 -8.98 7.14
N VAL A 21 2.76 -10.03 7.95
CA VAL A 21 2.48 -11.41 7.53
C VAL A 21 1.34 -12.02 8.32
N GLY A 22 0.57 -12.89 7.67
CA GLY A 22 -0.55 -13.60 8.29
C GLY A 22 -0.66 -15.02 7.77
N TYR A 23 -1.40 -15.21 6.68
CA TYR A 23 -1.53 -16.51 6.03
C TYR A 23 -0.17 -17.04 5.58
N ARG A 24 0.13 -18.31 5.93
CA ARG A 24 1.41 -18.99 5.63
C ARG A 24 2.65 -18.21 6.07
N LYS A 25 2.57 -17.46 7.16
CA LYS A 25 3.67 -16.63 7.68
C LYS A 25 5.00 -17.39 7.86
N GLU A 26 4.94 -18.70 8.11
CA GLU A 26 6.13 -19.55 8.29
C GLU A 26 7.05 -19.55 7.06
N GLN A 27 6.49 -19.38 5.86
CA GLN A 27 7.27 -19.29 4.62
C GLN A 27 8.10 -18.00 4.57
N PHE A 28 7.61 -16.93 5.21
CA PHE A 28 8.29 -15.65 5.25
C PHE A 28 9.47 -15.62 6.21
N TYR A 29 9.53 -16.50 7.23
CA TYR A 29 10.65 -16.51 8.17
C TYR A 29 11.99 -16.87 7.51
N GLU A 30 11.99 -17.82 6.59
CA GLU A 30 13.21 -18.18 5.83
C GLU A 30 13.44 -17.21 4.67
N TRP A 31 12.37 -16.75 4.03
CA TRP A 31 12.45 -15.76 2.96
C TRP A 31 13.08 -14.44 3.44
N ALA A 32 12.66 -13.91 4.58
CA ALA A 32 13.15 -12.63 5.10
C ALA A 32 14.66 -12.63 5.39
N LYS A 33 15.26 -13.79 5.72
CA LYS A 33 16.69 -13.91 5.97
C LYS A 33 17.55 -13.62 4.74
N GLN A 34 16.97 -13.61 3.55
CA GLN A 34 17.67 -13.33 2.30
C GLN A 34 17.86 -11.83 2.05
N TYR A 35 17.20 -10.98 2.83
CA TYR A 35 17.18 -9.54 2.64
C TYR A 35 17.67 -8.80 3.88
N ASP A 36 18.55 -7.83 3.67
CA ASP A 36 18.98 -6.94 4.74
C ASP A 36 17.87 -5.96 5.11
N GLY A 37 17.71 -5.73 6.41
CA GLY A 37 16.76 -4.75 6.95
C GLY A 37 15.27 -5.11 6.84
N VAL A 38 14.94 -6.37 6.48
CA VAL A 38 13.55 -6.84 6.47
C VAL A 38 13.16 -7.41 7.84
N HIS A 39 12.10 -6.84 8.40
CA HIS A 39 11.51 -7.22 9.68
C HIS A 39 10.08 -7.72 9.48
N LEU A 40 9.74 -8.86 10.07
CA LEU A 40 8.38 -9.42 9.98
C LEU A 40 7.54 -8.98 11.18
N ILE A 41 6.31 -8.55 10.90
CA ILE A 41 5.28 -8.27 11.91
C ILE A 41 4.11 -9.21 11.67
N GLU A 42 3.72 -9.99 12.68
CA GLU A 42 2.59 -10.90 12.55
C GLU A 42 1.27 -10.15 12.74
N ASN A 43 0.33 -10.36 11.81
CA ASN A 43 -1.05 -9.94 11.96
C ASN A 43 -1.90 -11.13 12.44
N PRO A 44 -2.33 -11.17 13.71
CA PRO A 44 -3.14 -12.26 14.24
C PRO A 44 -4.61 -12.21 13.76
N TRP A 45 -5.02 -11.14 13.06
CA TRP A 45 -6.40 -10.93 12.59
C TRP A 45 -6.52 -11.01 11.06
N TYR A 46 -5.53 -11.60 10.38
CA TYR A 46 -5.47 -11.65 8.92
C TYR A 46 -6.67 -12.35 8.25
N ASP A 47 -7.35 -13.23 8.96
CA ASP A 47 -8.50 -14.03 8.51
C ASP A 47 -9.86 -13.51 9.02
N THR A 48 -9.86 -12.51 9.91
CA THR A 48 -11.06 -12.02 10.58
C THR A 48 -11.30 -10.51 10.41
N CYS A 49 -10.33 -9.80 9.89
CA CYS A 49 -10.40 -8.35 9.68
C CYS A 49 -9.91 -7.99 8.27
N ASN A 50 -10.30 -6.83 7.78
CA ASN A 50 -9.72 -6.28 6.54
C ASN A 50 -8.29 -5.76 6.78
N ASN A 51 -7.64 -5.20 5.75
CA ASN A 51 -6.24 -4.77 5.78
C ASN A 51 -5.94 -3.63 6.76
N ILE A 52 -6.95 -2.96 7.33
CA ILE A 52 -6.75 -2.05 8.48
C ILE A 52 -6.01 -2.76 9.62
N ALA A 53 -6.26 -4.06 9.84
CA ALA A 53 -5.56 -4.85 10.85
C ALA A 53 -4.06 -4.95 10.56
N SER A 54 -3.68 -5.07 9.29
CA SER A 54 -2.27 -5.11 8.89
C SER A 54 -1.56 -3.80 9.19
N LEU A 55 -2.18 -2.67 8.87
CA LEU A 55 -1.57 -1.39 9.21
C LEU A 55 -1.60 -1.10 10.71
N TYR A 56 -2.64 -1.57 11.43
CA TYR A 56 -2.72 -1.44 12.88
C TYR A 56 -1.55 -2.16 13.60
N VAL A 57 -1.16 -3.36 13.18
CA VAL A 57 -0.01 -4.04 13.82
C VAL A 57 1.31 -3.35 13.51
N ALA A 58 1.44 -2.69 12.36
CA ALA A 58 2.63 -1.96 11.95
C ALA A 58 2.63 -0.47 12.38
N ARG A 59 1.62 0.00 13.10
CA ARG A 59 1.36 1.42 13.39
C ARG A 59 2.49 2.19 14.08
N GLU A 60 3.41 1.51 14.74
CA GLU A 60 4.57 2.16 15.38
C GLU A 60 5.60 2.66 14.35
N HIS A 61 5.51 2.23 13.09
CA HIS A 61 6.49 2.46 12.03
C HIS A 61 5.97 3.42 10.93
N LEU A 62 4.91 4.20 11.19
CA LEU A 62 4.26 5.03 10.18
C LEU A 62 4.86 6.43 10.00
N GLY A 63 5.75 6.86 10.88
CA GLY A 63 6.36 8.19 10.78
C GLY A 63 7.50 8.22 9.76
N ASN A 64 7.43 9.05 8.73
CA ASN A 64 8.36 9.09 7.59
C ASN A 64 8.38 7.77 6.82
N ALA A 65 7.23 7.21 6.52
CA ALA A 65 7.08 5.89 5.94
C ALA A 65 6.53 5.93 4.50
N ILE A 66 6.90 4.92 3.73
CA ILE A 66 6.20 4.51 2.51
C ILE A 66 5.39 3.27 2.88
N ILE A 67 4.08 3.31 2.65
CA ILE A 67 3.18 2.17 2.87
C ILE A 67 2.80 1.61 1.51
N MET A 68 2.87 0.28 1.36
CA MET A 68 2.57 -0.42 0.12
C MET A 68 1.80 -1.70 0.41
N ASP A 69 0.94 -2.12 -0.51
CA ASP A 69 0.33 -3.43 -0.47
C ASP A 69 1.27 -4.49 -1.06
N GLY A 70 1.17 -5.72 -0.58
CA GLY A 70 2.13 -6.80 -0.88
C GLY A 70 1.89 -7.52 -2.22
N ASP A 71 0.80 -7.22 -2.91
CA ASP A 71 0.36 -7.77 -4.20
C ASP A 71 0.80 -6.94 -5.41
N GLN A 72 1.68 -5.97 -5.18
CA GLN A 72 2.20 -5.08 -6.22
C GLN A 72 3.53 -5.58 -6.82
N ILE A 73 3.72 -5.32 -8.10
CA ILE A 73 4.99 -5.45 -8.81
C ILE A 73 5.47 -4.05 -9.18
N ILE A 74 6.70 -3.72 -8.78
CA ILE A 74 7.32 -2.43 -9.10
C ILE A 74 8.22 -2.59 -10.32
N HIS A 75 7.82 -1.98 -11.44
CA HIS A 75 8.61 -1.95 -12.66
C HIS A 75 9.55 -0.75 -12.73
N THR A 76 9.17 0.36 -12.12
CA THR A 76 9.96 1.60 -12.11
C THR A 76 10.38 1.96 -10.67
N PRO A 77 11.51 1.45 -10.16
CA PRO A 77 11.94 1.70 -8.77
C PRO A 77 12.05 3.18 -8.40
N ALA A 78 12.35 4.04 -9.37
CA ALA A 78 12.51 5.49 -9.14
C ALA A 78 11.26 6.17 -8.54
N ILE A 79 10.08 5.56 -8.67
CA ILE A 79 8.86 6.09 -8.05
C ILE A 79 8.89 5.99 -6.52
N LEU A 80 9.77 5.16 -5.92
CA LEU A 80 9.88 4.95 -4.48
C LEU A 80 10.97 5.80 -3.81
N HIS A 81 11.31 6.96 -4.38
CA HIS A 81 12.33 7.84 -3.77
C HIS A 81 11.96 8.21 -2.32
N GLN A 82 12.98 8.31 -1.44
CA GLN A 82 12.81 8.56 0.00
C GLN A 82 12.43 10.00 0.34
N GLU A 83 12.77 10.96 -0.54
CA GLU A 83 12.58 12.37 -0.25
C GLU A 83 11.13 12.76 -0.59
N PHE A 84 10.38 13.14 0.42
CA PHE A 84 9.04 13.68 0.27
C PHE A 84 8.74 14.71 1.38
N THR A 85 7.93 15.69 1.05
CA THR A 85 7.62 16.84 1.92
C THR A 85 6.16 16.89 2.34
N HIS A 86 5.33 16.03 1.81
CA HIS A 86 3.91 15.93 2.13
C HIS A 86 3.46 14.48 2.09
N SER A 87 2.37 14.19 2.79
CA SER A 87 1.73 12.87 2.72
C SER A 87 0.84 12.77 1.49
N GLY A 88 0.74 11.58 0.90
CA GLY A 88 -0.07 11.38 -0.30
C GLY A 88 0.13 10.04 -0.97
N TYR A 89 -0.61 9.83 -2.05
CA TYR A 89 -0.67 8.56 -2.78
C TYR A 89 0.01 8.65 -4.13
N SER A 90 0.61 7.55 -4.58
CA SER A 90 1.01 7.38 -5.97
C SER A 90 -0.24 7.21 -6.83
N CYS A 91 -0.37 8.01 -7.88
CA CYS A 91 -1.57 8.04 -8.72
C CYS A 91 -1.21 8.21 -10.18
N ALA A 92 -1.98 7.55 -11.08
CA ALA A 92 -1.91 7.77 -12.52
C ALA A 92 -3.21 8.40 -13.02
N TRP A 93 -3.10 9.36 -13.95
CA TRP A 93 -4.28 9.96 -14.57
C TRP A 93 -4.92 9.01 -15.57
N THR A 94 -6.25 8.83 -15.51
CA THR A 94 -7.02 8.11 -16.52
C THR A 94 -8.20 8.94 -16.99
N ASP A 95 -8.41 8.95 -18.32
CA ASP A 95 -9.64 9.43 -18.95
C ASP A 95 -10.63 8.27 -19.20
N GLU A 96 -10.13 7.03 -19.15
CA GLU A 96 -10.93 5.83 -19.37
C GLU A 96 -11.71 5.44 -18.10
N PRO A 97 -12.89 4.84 -18.27
CA PRO A 97 -13.63 4.27 -17.15
C PRO A 97 -12.84 3.20 -16.41
N THR A 98 -12.81 3.28 -15.09
CA THR A 98 -12.21 2.28 -14.22
C THR A 98 -13.09 2.00 -13.02
N ASN A 99 -12.96 0.83 -12.40
CA ASN A 99 -13.59 0.48 -11.13
C ASN A 99 -12.66 0.76 -9.93
N GLU A 100 -11.39 1.13 -10.22
CA GLU A 100 -10.40 1.46 -9.21
C GLU A 100 -10.73 2.78 -8.49
N TRP A 101 -10.17 2.97 -7.31
CA TRP A 101 -10.39 4.20 -6.56
C TRP A 101 -9.84 5.41 -7.31
N LEU A 102 -10.70 6.43 -7.48
CA LEU A 102 -10.37 7.68 -8.15
C LEU A 102 -10.33 8.85 -7.18
N LEU A 103 -9.24 9.60 -7.24
CA LEU A 103 -9.06 10.84 -6.49
C LEU A 103 -9.38 12.05 -7.36
N THR A 104 -10.05 13.02 -6.75
CA THR A 104 -10.21 14.37 -7.30
C THR A 104 -9.26 15.32 -6.57
N ILE A 105 -8.45 16.06 -7.32
CA ILE A 105 -7.43 16.96 -6.79
C ILE A 105 -7.82 18.39 -7.07
N LYS A 106 -7.65 19.25 -6.06
CA LYS A 106 -7.73 20.70 -6.20
C LYS A 106 -6.57 21.32 -5.43
N ASP A 107 -5.84 22.24 -6.07
CA ASP A 107 -4.69 22.93 -5.47
C ASP A 107 -3.66 21.96 -4.87
N ASN A 108 -3.38 20.88 -5.60
CA ASN A 108 -2.50 19.76 -5.22
C ASN A 108 -2.98 18.94 -3.99
N ILE A 109 -4.20 19.13 -3.51
CA ILE A 109 -4.77 18.40 -2.37
C ILE A 109 -5.91 17.50 -2.84
N VAL A 110 -5.98 16.30 -2.29
CA VAL A 110 -7.11 15.37 -2.45
C VAL A 110 -8.35 15.98 -1.82
N THR A 111 -9.38 16.20 -2.62
CA THR A 111 -10.64 16.77 -2.13
C THR A 111 -11.79 15.75 -2.10
N LYS A 112 -11.64 14.66 -2.85
CA LYS A 112 -12.64 13.59 -2.93
C LYS A 112 -11.96 12.28 -3.34
N CYS A 113 -12.49 11.17 -2.83
CA CYS A 113 -12.18 9.82 -3.29
C CYS A 113 -13.48 9.10 -3.69
N SER A 114 -13.49 8.46 -4.87
CA SER A 114 -14.56 7.55 -5.30
C SER A 114 -14.06 6.12 -5.16
N ARG A 115 -14.73 5.31 -4.34
CA ARG A 115 -14.42 3.87 -4.18
C ARG A 115 -14.96 3.00 -5.32
N THR A 116 -15.86 3.54 -6.12
CA THR A 116 -16.55 2.82 -7.21
C THR A 116 -16.04 3.22 -8.57
N GLY A 117 -14.88 3.86 -8.60
CA GLY A 117 -14.27 4.33 -9.83
C GLY A 117 -15.01 5.48 -10.49
N GLY A 118 -14.96 5.50 -11.82
CA GLY A 118 -15.50 6.54 -12.68
C GLY A 118 -14.64 6.73 -13.92
N ALA A 119 -14.70 7.90 -14.52
CA ALA A 119 -13.85 8.32 -15.63
C ALA A 119 -13.33 9.74 -15.39
N GLY A 120 -12.12 10.04 -15.88
CA GLY A 120 -11.52 11.36 -15.73
C GLY A 120 -11.10 11.65 -14.28
N GLY A 121 -10.03 11.00 -13.81
CA GLY A 121 -9.53 11.18 -12.45
C GLY A 121 -8.15 10.57 -12.23
N TRP A 122 -7.63 10.72 -11.03
CA TRP A 122 -6.37 10.14 -10.60
C TRP A 122 -6.64 8.78 -9.96
N GLN A 123 -6.32 7.70 -10.68
CA GLN A 123 -6.41 6.34 -10.15
C GLN A 123 -5.37 6.17 -9.06
N LEU A 124 -5.84 5.74 -7.88
CA LEU A 124 -5.00 5.47 -6.72
C LEU A 124 -4.28 4.14 -6.87
N PHE A 125 -2.98 4.14 -6.57
CA PHE A 125 -2.19 2.94 -6.34
C PHE A 125 -1.77 2.93 -4.87
N SER A 126 -1.86 1.78 -4.21
CA SER A 126 -1.57 1.63 -2.79
C SER A 126 -0.07 1.75 -2.44
N ALA A 127 0.63 2.69 -3.07
CA ALA A 127 1.98 3.13 -2.71
C ALA A 127 1.88 4.57 -2.21
N SER A 128 1.88 4.76 -0.90
CA SER A 128 1.65 6.05 -0.26
C SER A 128 2.83 6.49 0.60
N ARG A 129 2.95 7.79 0.81
CA ARG A 129 3.98 8.40 1.64
C ARG A 129 3.34 9.13 2.81
N TRP A 130 3.96 9.03 3.96
CA TRP A 130 3.45 9.59 5.20
C TRP A 130 4.57 10.37 5.90
N THR A 131 4.41 11.68 6.04
CA THR A 131 5.31 12.49 6.85
C THR A 131 5.30 12.01 8.29
N LYS A 132 6.28 12.44 9.08
CA LYS A 132 6.35 12.08 10.49
C LYS A 132 5.07 12.48 11.25
N GLU A 133 4.58 13.69 10.99
CA GLU A 133 3.40 14.26 11.62
C GLU A 133 2.13 13.51 11.23
N ASP A 134 1.94 13.27 9.94
CA ASP A 134 0.75 12.56 9.45
C ASP A 134 0.80 11.08 9.79
N GLY A 135 1.98 10.45 9.80
CA GLY A 135 2.14 9.07 10.25
C GLY A 135 1.79 8.89 11.73
N GLN A 136 2.17 9.85 12.58
CA GLN A 136 1.75 9.84 13.99
C GLN A 136 0.23 10.06 14.14
N ARG A 137 -0.35 10.93 13.32
CA ARG A 137 -1.80 11.14 13.29
C ARG A 137 -2.53 9.90 12.79
N LEU A 138 -2.01 9.24 11.75
CA LEU A 138 -2.56 7.99 11.22
C LEU A 138 -2.54 6.88 12.27
N LYS A 139 -1.45 6.76 13.05
CA LYS A 139 -1.38 5.83 14.17
C LYS A 139 -2.52 6.06 15.16
N MET A 140 -2.75 7.29 15.60
CA MET A 140 -3.83 7.62 16.55
C MET A 140 -5.20 7.27 15.98
N HIS A 141 -5.45 7.60 14.71
CA HIS A 141 -6.72 7.30 14.06
C HIS A 141 -6.91 5.79 13.83
N LEU A 142 -5.85 5.04 13.49
CA LEU A 142 -5.91 3.58 13.43
C LEU A 142 -6.29 2.96 14.79
N GLU A 143 -5.72 3.45 15.88
CA GLU A 143 -6.07 2.99 17.23
C GLU A 143 -7.53 3.30 17.56
N GLN A 144 -8.01 4.50 17.21
CA GLN A 144 -9.40 4.89 17.39
C GLN A 144 -10.37 4.02 16.58
N GLU A 145 -10.09 3.85 15.28
CA GLU A 145 -10.97 3.07 14.40
C GLU A 145 -10.95 1.58 14.78
N PHE A 146 -9.76 0.99 14.90
CA PHE A 146 -9.61 -0.45 15.09
C PHE A 146 -9.99 -0.92 16.51
N MET A 147 -9.55 -0.18 17.55
CA MET A 147 -9.75 -0.61 18.95
C MET A 147 -11.01 -0.03 19.58
N GLU A 148 -11.27 1.28 19.42
CA GLU A 148 -12.37 1.94 20.10
C GLU A 148 -13.68 1.75 19.34
N ARG A 149 -13.71 2.06 18.04
CA ARG A 149 -14.90 1.95 17.18
C ARG A 149 -15.13 0.55 16.67
N LYS A 150 -14.11 -0.34 16.74
CA LYS A 150 -14.12 -1.72 16.24
C LYS A 150 -14.44 -1.81 14.74
N ASN A 151 -13.98 -0.84 14.01
CA ASN A 151 -14.17 -0.68 12.56
C ASN A 151 -13.16 -1.56 11.81
N ARG A 152 -13.35 -2.87 11.82
CA ARG A 152 -12.35 -3.87 11.41
C ARG A 152 -12.50 -4.36 9.98
N ASP A 153 -13.62 -3.99 9.33
CA ASP A 153 -13.96 -4.44 7.97
C ASP A 153 -13.62 -3.39 6.89
N ILE A 154 -13.01 -2.26 7.31
CA ILE A 154 -12.61 -1.18 6.40
C ILE A 154 -11.17 -1.40 5.89
N TYR A 155 -10.85 -0.76 4.77
CA TYR A 155 -9.48 -0.63 4.31
C TYR A 155 -8.72 0.38 5.18
N TRP A 156 -7.40 0.21 5.28
CA TRP A 156 -6.59 1.17 6.05
C TRP A 156 -6.61 2.57 5.43
N ASP A 157 -6.72 2.67 4.10
CA ASP A 157 -6.87 3.94 3.37
C ASP A 157 -8.13 4.70 3.76
N ASP A 158 -9.19 3.99 4.15
CA ASP A 158 -10.42 4.58 4.63
C ASP A 158 -10.20 5.50 5.83
N VAL A 159 -9.21 5.20 6.65
CA VAL A 159 -8.94 5.96 7.86
C VAL A 159 -8.69 7.43 7.53
N ALA A 160 -7.80 7.71 6.57
CA ALA A 160 -7.48 9.08 6.19
C ALA A 160 -8.46 9.66 5.16
N LEU A 161 -8.93 8.84 4.20
CA LEU A 161 -9.74 9.34 3.08
C LEU A 161 -11.22 9.50 3.41
N PHE A 162 -11.75 8.74 4.40
CA PHE A 162 -13.19 8.72 4.69
C PHE A 162 -13.53 8.90 6.17
N CYS A 163 -12.74 8.32 7.09
CA CYS A 163 -13.05 8.44 8.53
C CYS A 163 -12.63 9.80 9.09
N HIS A 164 -11.46 10.29 8.66
CA HIS A 164 -10.85 11.53 9.18
C HIS A 164 -10.34 12.47 8.09
N PRO A 165 -11.09 12.72 6.99
CA PRO A 165 -10.58 13.46 5.83
C PRO A 165 -10.23 14.93 6.14
N ALA A 166 -10.84 15.50 7.17
CA ALA A 166 -10.58 16.89 7.58
C ALA A 166 -9.23 17.07 8.31
N ASP A 167 -8.63 15.98 8.77
CA ASP A 167 -7.40 16.01 9.56
C ASP A 167 -6.15 15.87 8.70
N TYR A 168 -6.31 15.63 7.39
CA TYR A 168 -5.20 15.41 6.45
C TYR A 168 -5.26 16.36 5.27
N GLN A 169 -4.08 16.75 4.79
CA GLN A 169 -3.88 17.45 3.52
C GLN A 169 -3.06 16.54 2.59
N LEU A 170 -3.69 15.48 2.12
CA LEU A 170 -3.03 14.49 1.27
C LEU A 170 -2.86 15.04 -0.14
N GLY A 171 -1.67 14.90 -0.69
CA GLY A 171 -1.37 15.18 -2.08
C GLY A 171 -1.32 13.91 -2.93
N ILE A 172 -0.77 14.04 -4.13
CA ILE A 172 -0.46 12.91 -5.00
C ILE A 172 1.00 12.93 -5.46
N TYR A 173 1.50 11.75 -5.78
CA TYR A 173 2.76 11.50 -6.45
C TYR A 173 2.44 10.91 -7.83
N PRO A 174 2.46 11.74 -8.89
CA PRO A 174 2.11 11.26 -10.22
C PRO A 174 3.06 10.16 -10.69
N ILE A 175 2.48 9.07 -11.18
CA ILE A 175 3.17 7.94 -11.82
C ILE A 175 2.53 7.65 -13.18
N HIS A 176 3.14 6.77 -13.96
CA HIS A 176 2.55 6.28 -15.20
C HIS A 176 1.94 4.90 -15.00
N PHE A 177 0.91 4.58 -15.79
CA PHE A 177 0.42 3.21 -15.87
C PHE A 177 1.56 2.26 -16.26
N GLY A 178 1.69 1.16 -15.53
CA GLY A 178 2.78 0.20 -15.72
C GLY A 178 4.01 0.42 -14.83
N ASP A 179 4.14 1.56 -14.13
CA ASP A 179 5.19 1.74 -13.10
C ASP A 179 4.95 0.81 -11.90
N ILE A 180 3.68 0.65 -11.55
CA ILE A 180 3.17 -0.32 -10.58
C ILE A 180 2.12 -1.18 -11.27
N ILE A 181 2.16 -2.50 -11.06
CA ILE A 181 1.11 -3.44 -11.44
C ILE A 181 0.61 -4.12 -10.18
N GLU A 182 -0.68 -4.13 -9.97
CA GLU A 182 -1.37 -4.84 -8.92
C GLU A 182 -1.83 -6.21 -9.45
N ILE A 183 -1.74 -7.24 -8.63
CA ILE A 183 -2.02 -8.63 -9.02
C ILE A 183 -3.12 -9.17 -8.10
N ASP A 184 -4.36 -9.07 -8.55
CA ASP A 184 -5.55 -9.52 -7.81
C ASP A 184 -5.98 -10.94 -8.16
N SER A 185 -5.48 -11.47 -9.28
CA SER A 185 -5.91 -12.77 -9.78
C SER A 185 -4.75 -13.62 -10.28
N LEU A 186 -4.99 -14.95 -10.30
CA LEU A 186 -4.04 -15.90 -10.91
C LEU A 186 -3.84 -15.60 -12.41
N ALA A 187 -4.86 -15.08 -13.09
CA ALA A 187 -4.76 -14.74 -14.51
C ALA A 187 -3.74 -13.62 -14.72
N GLU A 188 -3.82 -12.54 -13.94
CA GLU A 188 -2.87 -11.42 -13.96
C GLU A 188 -1.47 -11.86 -13.55
N LEU A 189 -1.35 -12.73 -12.54
CA LEU A 189 -0.06 -13.31 -12.17
C LEU A 189 0.56 -14.09 -13.33
N CYS A 190 -0.24 -14.89 -14.05
CA CYS A 190 0.22 -15.63 -15.23
C CYS A 190 0.55 -14.74 -16.44
N GLU A 191 -0.03 -13.56 -16.53
CA GLU A 191 0.34 -12.56 -17.53
C GLU A 191 1.67 -11.90 -17.17
N ALA A 192 1.84 -11.51 -15.91
CA ALA A 192 3.06 -10.90 -15.41
C ALA A 192 4.25 -11.88 -15.39
N ASP A 193 4.01 -13.14 -15.05
CA ASP A 193 5.01 -14.20 -15.04
C ASP A 193 4.44 -15.52 -15.63
N PRO A 194 4.75 -15.83 -16.92
CA PRO A 194 4.27 -17.03 -17.59
C PRO A 194 4.68 -18.36 -16.94
N THR A 195 5.65 -18.38 -16.03
CA THR A 195 6.05 -19.62 -15.33
C THR A 195 4.93 -20.17 -14.48
N TYR A 196 4.01 -19.32 -14.01
CA TYR A 196 2.84 -19.73 -13.25
C TYR A 196 1.77 -20.45 -14.08
N LYS A 197 1.85 -20.42 -15.43
CA LYS A 197 0.92 -21.16 -16.33
C LYS A 197 1.12 -22.68 -16.29
N SER A 198 2.29 -23.16 -15.87
CA SER A 198 2.62 -24.60 -15.90
C SER A 198 1.92 -25.42 -14.79
N GLY A 199 1.26 -24.78 -13.83
CA GLY A 199 0.58 -25.49 -12.72
C GLY A 199 1.51 -26.19 -11.74
N GLU A 200 2.81 -26.13 -11.93
CA GLU A 200 3.82 -26.67 -11.03
C GLU A 200 4.10 -25.68 -9.87
N TYR A 201 3.06 -25.37 -9.10
CA TYR A 201 3.26 -24.69 -7.82
C TYR A 201 3.89 -25.68 -6.85
N ARG A 202 5.16 -25.55 -6.58
CA ARG A 202 5.76 -26.19 -5.40
C ARG A 202 5.15 -25.52 -4.16
N ALA A 203 4.24 -26.28 -3.53
CA ALA A 203 3.63 -25.92 -2.26
C ALA A 203 4.69 -25.86 -1.13
#